data_ab94fb212a0d15e6b7bb30e367597e11
#
_entry.id   ab94fb212a0d15e6b7bb30e367597e11
#
_cell.length_a   1.000
_cell.length_b   1.000
_cell.length_c   1.000
_cell.angle_alpha   90.00
_cell.angle_beta   90.00
_cell.angle_gamma   90.00
#
_symmetry.space_group_name_H-M   'P 1'
#
loop_
_entity.id
_entity.type
_entity.pdbx_description
1 polymer ?
#
loop_
_entity_poly.entity_id
_entity_poly.type
_entity_poly.pdbx_seq_one_letter_code
_entity_poly.pdbx_strand_id
1 'polypeptide(L)'
;MLKMKEWELESMRALVERLELHMQDVSALRLFYSFQIPRLGKEFDLLQIRENQIINIELKSGAVSEEAIQKQLIQNRYYLSALGKPIQSYTYISSQNRLMRLTNHDHVIEASWNQLCAALQKEGKDYSGDIENLFRAEWYLFSPLTEPNRFLNKEYFLTAQQRDIKRQILKKICEEQTGYFSFSGLPGTGKTLLLYDIAMKLSNRQQVCIIHCGEAGKKWEILHKRLQRIDFLSDNQLETQFSLEDYHAILVDEAHLLSVEKLNVLLDMSEDRPIIFSSDSEEMISPKEIDQSTMKRMEELPNLQTFRLTNRIRTNAELSSFIQNMMHLPVRKNQNEFPHVSVVYANDAKEADTLVQDYVRQGYQYFPQMEGAKPVSYTHLRAHETC
;
A
#
# COMPACT_ATOMS: atom_id res chain seq x y z
N MET A 1 27.04 -5.14 3.12
CA MET A 1 27.31 -4.98 4.57
C MET A 1 26.39 -3.86 5.06
N LEU A 2 25.33 -4.20 5.81
CA LEU A 2 24.39 -3.24 6.40
C LEU A 2 25.19 -2.33 7.36
N LYS A 3 25.17 -1.01 7.13
CA LYS A 3 25.77 -0.05 8.05
C LYS A 3 24.79 0.18 9.19
N MET A 4 25.05 -0.49 10.32
CA MET A 4 24.37 -0.25 11.58
C MET A 4 24.66 1.16 12.06
N LYS A 5 23.66 1.90 12.51
CA LYS A 5 23.85 3.20 13.14
C LYS A 5 24.44 3.02 14.54
N GLU A 6 25.28 3.92 14.96
CA GLU A 6 26.00 3.79 16.23
C GLU A 6 25.06 3.63 17.44
N TRP A 7 23.98 4.40 17.49
CA TRP A 7 22.99 4.32 18.55
C TRP A 7 22.20 2.98 18.55
N GLU A 8 22.02 2.36 17.39
CA GLU A 8 21.37 1.03 17.27
C GLU A 8 22.27 -0.04 17.87
N LEU A 9 23.57 0.06 17.57
CA LEU A 9 24.59 -0.87 18.13
C LEU A 9 24.68 -0.74 19.65
N GLU A 10 24.68 0.50 20.18
CA GLU A 10 24.67 0.76 21.61
C GLU A 10 23.43 0.21 22.29
N SER A 11 22.25 0.46 21.70
CA SER A 11 20.98 -0.06 22.22
C SER A 11 20.92 -1.58 22.20
N MET A 12 21.51 -2.21 21.17
CA MET A 12 21.59 -3.67 21.07
C MET A 12 22.56 -4.23 22.13
N ARG A 13 23.71 -3.62 22.36
CA ARG A 13 24.64 -4.03 23.43
C ARG A 13 23.96 -3.96 24.78
N ALA A 14 23.28 -2.86 25.09
CA ALA A 14 22.54 -2.72 26.32
C ALA A 14 21.43 -3.77 26.47
N LEU A 15 20.74 -4.13 25.37
CA LEU A 15 19.77 -5.23 25.40
C LEU A 15 20.43 -6.58 25.72
N VAL A 16 21.56 -6.91 25.08
CA VAL A 16 22.31 -8.15 25.30
C VAL A 16 22.76 -8.25 26.76
N GLU A 17 23.37 -7.20 27.31
CA GLU A 17 23.77 -7.16 28.73
C GLU A 17 22.61 -7.43 29.68
N ARG A 18 21.41 -6.95 29.34
CA ARG A 18 20.22 -7.24 30.15
C ARG A 18 19.74 -8.66 30.00
N LEU A 19 19.78 -9.22 28.79
CA LEU A 19 19.41 -10.61 28.57
C LEU A 19 20.36 -11.56 29.29
N GLU A 20 21.66 -11.29 29.33
CA GLU A 20 22.68 -12.09 30.03
C GLU A 20 22.45 -12.15 31.56
N LEU A 21 21.78 -11.15 32.15
CA LEU A 21 21.38 -11.20 33.57
C LEU A 21 20.23 -12.15 33.86
N HIS A 22 19.43 -12.51 32.84
CA HIS A 22 18.19 -13.26 32.98
C HIS A 22 18.17 -14.60 32.24
N MET A 23 19.20 -14.91 31.43
CA MET A 23 19.32 -16.16 30.69
C MET A 23 20.78 -16.64 30.61
N GLN A 24 20.98 -17.96 30.60
CA GLN A 24 22.33 -18.56 30.67
C GLN A 24 23.14 -18.42 29.38
N ASP A 25 22.47 -18.46 28.23
CA ASP A 25 23.13 -18.44 26.92
C ASP A 25 22.37 -17.57 25.94
N VAL A 26 22.80 -16.32 25.81
CA VAL A 26 22.27 -15.36 24.84
C VAL A 26 22.79 -15.66 23.42
N SER A 27 23.96 -16.30 23.31
CA SER A 27 24.59 -16.59 22.04
C SER A 27 23.84 -17.67 21.22
N ALA A 28 23.02 -18.47 21.89
CA ALA A 28 22.12 -19.46 21.25
C ALA A 28 20.91 -18.83 20.56
N LEU A 29 20.60 -17.55 20.83
CA LEU A 29 19.48 -16.87 20.21
C LEU A 29 19.73 -16.61 18.71
N ARG A 30 18.77 -16.97 17.89
CA ARG A 30 18.76 -16.65 16.47
C ARG A 30 17.75 -15.53 16.19
N LEU A 31 18.27 -14.34 15.89
CA LEU A 31 17.51 -13.13 15.63
C LEU A 31 17.90 -12.58 14.25
N PHE A 32 16.90 -12.22 13.46
CA PHE A 32 17.10 -11.41 12.27
C PHE A 32 17.19 -9.94 12.72
N TYR A 33 18.20 -9.25 12.23
CA TYR A 33 18.46 -7.86 12.54
C TYR A 33 18.15 -6.95 11.36
N SER A 34 17.53 -5.77 11.64
CA SER A 34 17.24 -4.71 10.64
C SER A 34 16.59 -5.27 9.37
N PHE A 35 15.62 -6.17 9.57
CA PHE A 35 14.91 -6.75 8.45
C PHE A 35 13.88 -5.77 7.89
N GLN A 36 13.98 -5.48 6.61
CA GLN A 36 13.03 -4.64 5.88
C GLN A 36 12.16 -5.50 4.98
N ILE A 37 10.82 -5.44 5.17
CA ILE A 37 9.91 -6.16 4.26
C ILE A 37 10.12 -5.59 2.85
N PRO A 38 10.46 -6.45 1.88
CA PRO A 38 10.66 -6.01 0.50
C PRO A 38 9.47 -5.18 -0.01
N ARG A 39 9.74 -4.09 -0.71
CA ARG A 39 8.74 -3.21 -1.36
C ARG A 39 7.84 -2.41 -0.40
N LEU A 40 7.73 -2.77 0.88
CA LEU A 40 6.87 -2.06 1.84
C LEU A 40 7.62 -1.01 2.66
N GLY A 41 8.95 -1.08 2.68
CA GLY A 41 9.79 -0.16 3.46
C GLY A 41 9.54 -0.25 4.98
N LYS A 42 8.90 -1.32 5.44
CA LYS A 42 8.69 -1.58 6.86
C LYS A 42 9.88 -2.34 7.42
N GLU A 43 10.56 -1.73 8.36
CA GLU A 43 11.71 -2.27 9.05
C GLU A 43 11.33 -2.80 10.43
N PHE A 44 11.98 -3.89 10.83
CA PHE A 44 11.96 -4.46 12.16
C PHE A 44 13.38 -4.50 12.70
N ASP A 45 13.60 -3.99 13.89
CA ASP A 45 14.95 -3.93 14.46
C ASP A 45 15.44 -5.34 14.80
N LEU A 46 14.67 -6.13 15.52
CA LEU A 46 14.98 -7.53 15.85
C LEU A 46 13.75 -8.41 15.71
N LEU A 47 13.92 -9.54 15.01
CA LEU A 47 12.88 -10.56 14.85
C LEU A 47 13.43 -11.95 15.19
N GLN A 48 12.75 -12.67 16.09
CA GLN A 48 12.86 -14.11 16.20
C GLN A 48 11.66 -14.77 15.53
N ILE A 49 11.90 -15.66 14.60
CA ILE A 49 10.86 -16.40 13.89
C ILE A 49 11.05 -17.89 14.16
N ARG A 50 10.07 -18.48 14.82
CA ARG A 50 10.01 -19.93 15.09
C ARG A 50 8.75 -20.53 14.47
N GLU A 51 8.68 -21.86 14.44
CA GLU A 51 7.51 -22.58 13.91
C GLU A 51 6.22 -22.21 14.65
N ASN A 52 6.30 -21.93 15.95
CA ASN A 52 5.16 -21.74 16.85
C ASN A 52 4.95 -20.30 17.30
N GLN A 53 5.86 -19.36 17.01
CA GLN A 53 5.72 -17.96 17.43
C GLN A 53 6.66 -17.02 16.67
N ILE A 54 6.37 -15.73 16.81
CA ILE A 54 7.22 -14.61 16.36
C ILE A 54 7.42 -13.67 17.53
N ILE A 55 8.66 -13.25 17.77
CA ILE A 55 8.99 -12.20 18.73
C ILE A 55 9.62 -11.05 17.96
N ASN A 56 9.04 -9.87 18.10
CA ASN A 56 9.56 -8.62 17.58
C ASN A 56 10.03 -7.74 18.73
N ILE A 57 11.24 -7.22 18.64
CA ILE A 57 11.79 -6.28 19.62
C ILE A 57 12.27 -5.03 18.86
N GLU A 58 11.67 -3.89 19.18
CA GLU A 58 12.10 -2.58 18.68
C GLU A 58 13.08 -1.93 19.65
N LEU A 59 14.08 -1.26 19.12
CA LEU A 59 15.12 -0.57 19.89
C LEU A 59 14.89 0.94 19.87
N LYS A 60 14.99 1.58 21.03
CA LYS A 60 14.92 3.03 21.18
C LYS A 60 16.08 3.50 22.05
N SER A 61 16.86 4.46 21.57
CA SER A 61 17.97 5.04 22.34
C SER A 61 17.51 6.12 23.31
N GLY A 62 16.43 6.86 22.98
CA GLY A 62 15.91 7.97 23.76
C GLY A 62 14.47 7.74 24.27
N ALA A 63 13.98 8.66 25.07
CA ALA A 63 12.61 8.66 25.57
C ALA A 63 11.62 8.79 24.39
N VAL A 64 10.61 7.92 24.38
CA VAL A 64 9.54 7.88 23.38
C VAL A 64 8.20 7.78 24.12
N SER A 65 7.15 8.46 23.64
CA SER A 65 5.84 8.38 24.26
C SER A 65 5.21 6.99 24.13
N GLU A 66 4.40 6.61 25.10
CA GLU A 66 3.71 5.30 25.07
C GLU A 66 2.78 5.16 23.86
N GLU A 67 2.14 6.25 23.42
CA GLU A 67 1.32 6.26 22.20
C GLU A 67 2.13 5.98 20.94
N ALA A 68 3.35 6.51 20.85
CA ALA A 68 4.24 6.26 19.72
C ALA A 68 4.71 4.80 19.69
N ILE A 69 5.06 4.24 20.85
CA ILE A 69 5.39 2.82 21.03
C ILE A 69 4.20 1.95 20.63
N GLN A 70 3.01 2.23 21.18
CA GLN A 70 1.78 1.52 20.89
C GLN A 70 1.50 1.48 19.40
N LYS A 71 1.52 2.64 18.75
CA LYS A 71 1.29 2.76 17.31
C LYS A 71 2.30 1.93 16.51
N GLN A 72 3.57 1.97 16.87
CA GLN A 72 4.61 1.20 16.19
C GLN A 72 4.42 -0.29 16.37
N LEU A 73 4.19 -0.76 17.60
CA LEU A 73 4.03 -2.19 17.90
C LEU A 73 2.74 -2.78 17.30
N ILE A 74 1.63 -2.02 17.29
CA ILE A 74 0.40 -2.41 16.58
C ILE A 74 0.69 -2.56 15.09
N GLN A 75 1.43 -1.61 14.50
CA GLN A 75 1.82 -1.68 13.10
C GLN A 75 2.70 -2.91 12.82
N ASN A 76 3.67 -3.18 13.67
CA ASN A 76 4.55 -4.34 13.53
C ASN A 76 3.78 -5.65 13.60
N ARG A 77 2.98 -5.83 14.65
CA ARG A 77 2.13 -7.00 14.81
C ARG A 77 1.23 -7.25 13.60
N TYR A 78 0.73 -6.19 13.04
CA TYR A 78 -0.10 -6.20 11.87
C TYR A 78 0.63 -6.81 10.65
N TYR A 79 1.83 -6.33 10.31
CA TYR A 79 2.61 -6.92 9.21
C TYR A 79 3.01 -8.37 9.48
N LEU A 80 3.35 -8.69 10.72
CA LEU A 80 3.75 -10.03 11.11
C LEU A 80 2.57 -11.02 11.15
N SER A 81 1.33 -10.54 11.28
CA SER A 81 0.13 -11.38 11.33
C SER A 81 -0.11 -12.18 10.05
N ALA A 82 0.41 -11.71 8.91
CA ALA A 82 0.36 -12.44 7.65
C ALA A 82 1.06 -13.81 7.71
N LEU A 83 1.98 -14.00 8.66
CA LEU A 83 2.67 -15.28 8.87
C LEU A 83 1.83 -16.31 9.64
N GLY A 84 0.63 -15.94 10.11
CA GLY A 84 -0.31 -16.87 10.76
C GLY A 84 0.16 -17.46 12.09
N LYS A 85 1.15 -16.84 12.75
CA LYS A 85 1.72 -17.31 14.01
C LYS A 85 1.42 -16.37 15.16
N PRO A 86 1.37 -16.84 16.43
CA PRO A 86 1.30 -15.97 17.60
C PRO A 86 2.46 -14.98 17.62
N ILE A 87 2.17 -13.70 17.88
CA ILE A 87 3.15 -12.62 17.84
C ILE A 87 3.25 -11.98 19.22
N GLN A 88 4.48 -11.81 19.69
CA GLN A 88 4.78 -10.99 20.87
C GLN A 88 5.67 -9.81 20.44
N SER A 89 5.21 -8.61 20.74
CA SER A 89 5.89 -7.37 20.33
C SER A 89 6.35 -6.58 21.53
N TYR A 90 7.63 -6.23 21.54
CA TYR A 90 8.31 -5.52 22.61
C TYR A 90 9.01 -4.26 22.06
N THR A 91 9.24 -3.29 22.93
CA THR A 91 10.14 -2.16 22.70
C THR A 91 11.10 -2.05 23.89
N TYR A 92 12.39 -2.01 23.60
CA TYR A 92 13.40 -1.73 24.60
C TYR A 92 13.91 -0.28 24.45
N ILE A 93 13.84 0.49 25.54
CA ILE A 93 14.31 1.87 25.63
C ILE A 93 15.62 1.86 26.43
N SER A 94 16.76 1.93 25.71
CA SER A 94 18.08 1.74 26.33
C SER A 94 18.44 2.85 27.32
N SER A 95 18.10 4.12 27.03
CA SER A 95 18.36 5.24 27.96
C SER A 95 17.67 5.15 29.30
N GLN A 96 16.54 4.44 29.38
CA GLN A 96 15.74 4.27 30.58
C GLN A 96 15.80 2.85 31.15
N ASN A 97 16.45 1.95 30.44
CA ASN A 97 16.45 0.52 30.73
C ASN A 97 15.02 -0.05 30.93
N ARG A 98 14.08 0.42 30.14
CA ARG A 98 12.67 0.01 30.20
C ARG A 98 12.33 -0.93 29.07
N LEU A 99 11.64 -2.00 29.42
CA LEU A 99 11.09 -2.95 28.44
C LEU A 99 9.56 -2.81 28.45
N MET A 100 9.00 -2.52 27.27
CA MET A 100 7.56 -2.35 27.08
C MET A 100 7.03 -3.49 26.20
N ARG A 101 5.78 -3.89 26.39
CA ARG A 101 5.13 -4.95 25.63
C ARG A 101 3.74 -4.53 25.17
N LEU A 102 3.39 -4.90 23.93
CA LEU A 102 2.02 -4.78 23.44
C LEU A 102 1.17 -5.97 23.92
N THR A 103 0.04 -5.68 24.55
CA THR A 103 -0.96 -6.69 24.93
C THR A 103 -1.84 -7.09 23.75
N ASN A 104 -2.64 -8.14 23.91
CA ASN A 104 -3.62 -8.57 22.89
C ASN A 104 -4.76 -7.54 22.68
N HIS A 105 -4.96 -6.65 23.62
CA HIS A 105 -5.97 -5.56 23.55
C HIS A 105 -5.38 -4.22 23.11
N ASP A 106 -4.22 -4.26 22.45
CA ASP A 106 -3.55 -3.07 21.91
C ASP A 106 -3.05 -2.06 22.96
N HIS A 107 -2.92 -2.44 24.22
CA HIS A 107 -2.31 -1.58 25.24
C HIS A 107 -0.83 -1.89 25.41
N VAL A 108 -0.04 -0.84 25.62
CA VAL A 108 1.37 -0.97 25.98
C VAL A 108 1.49 -1.02 27.50
N ILE A 109 2.20 -1.98 28.01
CA ILE A 109 2.50 -2.15 29.42
C ILE A 109 4.00 -2.40 29.62
N GLU A 110 4.51 -2.13 30.82
CA GLU A 110 5.86 -2.52 31.18
C GLU A 110 5.97 -4.05 31.25
N ALA A 111 7.04 -4.59 30.68
CA ALA A 111 7.26 -6.02 30.59
C ALA A 111 8.37 -6.47 31.54
N SER A 112 8.22 -7.66 32.10
CA SER A 112 9.27 -8.32 32.86
C SER A 112 10.33 -8.93 31.93
N TRP A 113 11.60 -8.76 32.27
CA TRP A 113 12.72 -9.42 31.61
C TRP A 113 12.59 -10.93 31.58
N ASN A 114 12.15 -11.52 32.70
CA ASN A 114 11.90 -12.96 32.78
C ASN A 114 10.85 -13.44 31.77
N GLN A 115 9.82 -12.64 31.50
CA GLN A 115 8.81 -12.96 30.47
C GLN A 115 9.39 -12.92 29.07
N LEU A 116 10.21 -11.91 28.75
CA LEU A 116 10.89 -11.85 27.46
C LEU A 116 11.85 -13.03 27.29
N CYS A 117 12.70 -13.30 28.28
CA CYS A 117 13.66 -14.42 28.21
C CYS A 117 12.95 -15.77 28.09
N ALA A 118 11.89 -16.01 28.85
CA ALA A 118 11.08 -17.22 28.72
C ALA A 118 10.45 -17.35 27.32
N ALA A 119 9.99 -16.24 26.74
CA ALA A 119 9.46 -16.25 25.38
C ALA A 119 10.57 -16.55 24.35
N LEU A 120 11.74 -15.92 24.47
CA LEU A 120 12.88 -16.12 23.58
C LEU A 120 13.46 -17.56 23.66
N GLN A 121 13.35 -18.20 24.81
CA GLN A 121 13.84 -19.57 25.05
C GLN A 121 12.77 -20.66 24.83
N LYS A 122 11.51 -20.25 24.58
CA LYS A 122 10.42 -21.21 24.38
C LYS A 122 10.80 -22.24 23.31
N GLU A 123 10.54 -23.51 23.58
CA GLU A 123 10.82 -24.59 22.65
C GLU A 123 10.14 -24.35 21.29
N GLY A 124 10.88 -24.64 20.22
CA GLY A 124 10.44 -24.48 18.85
C GLY A 124 11.63 -24.36 17.90
N LYS A 125 11.48 -24.87 16.70
CA LYS A 125 12.53 -24.80 15.68
C LYS A 125 12.62 -23.40 15.11
N ASP A 126 13.82 -22.83 15.11
CA ASP A 126 14.08 -21.55 14.49
C ASP A 126 13.94 -21.65 12.97
N TYR A 127 13.40 -20.59 12.36
CA TYR A 127 13.37 -20.48 10.91
C TYR A 127 14.79 -20.29 10.38
N SER A 128 15.21 -21.15 9.46
CA SER A 128 16.57 -21.19 8.90
C SER A 128 16.62 -20.82 7.42
N GLY A 129 15.46 -20.52 6.80
CA GLY A 129 15.37 -20.09 5.41
C GLY A 129 15.67 -18.61 5.23
N ASP A 130 15.61 -18.17 3.99
CA ASP A 130 15.67 -16.76 3.67
C ASP A 130 14.40 -16.05 4.17
N ILE A 131 14.57 -15.06 5.03
CA ILE A 131 13.47 -14.32 5.64
C ILE A 131 12.62 -13.58 4.61
N GLU A 132 13.20 -13.14 3.47
CA GLU A 132 12.46 -12.45 2.40
C GLU A 132 11.37 -13.36 1.82
N ASN A 133 11.59 -14.67 1.75
CA ASN A 133 10.61 -15.63 1.27
C ASN A 133 9.38 -15.78 2.17
N LEU A 134 9.46 -15.36 3.44
CA LEU A 134 8.32 -15.34 4.35
C LEU A 134 7.40 -14.14 4.13
N PHE A 135 7.90 -13.09 3.50
CA PHE A 135 7.16 -11.84 3.33
C PHE A 135 6.90 -11.54 1.86
N ARG A 136 6.02 -12.32 1.26
CA ARG A 136 5.64 -12.10 -0.14
C ARG A 136 4.84 -10.81 -0.25
N ALA A 137 5.31 -9.90 -1.11
CA ALA A 137 4.64 -8.63 -1.35
C ALA A 137 3.18 -8.82 -1.80
N GLU A 138 2.89 -9.93 -2.50
CA GLU A 138 1.55 -10.28 -2.98
C GLU A 138 0.53 -10.45 -1.84
N TRP A 139 0.96 -10.82 -0.64
CA TRP A 139 0.06 -10.91 0.52
C TRP A 139 -0.48 -9.56 0.97
N TYR A 140 0.25 -8.50 0.64
CA TYR A 140 -0.09 -7.12 0.99
C TYR A 140 -0.64 -6.34 -0.21
N LEU A 141 -0.65 -6.96 -1.41
CA LEU A 141 -0.95 -6.33 -2.68
C LEU A 141 -2.21 -6.92 -3.28
N PHE A 142 -3.30 -6.24 -3.12
CA PHE A 142 -4.52 -6.56 -3.85
C PHE A 142 -5.26 -5.29 -4.25
N SER A 143 -6.20 -5.42 -5.14
CA SER A 143 -7.13 -4.35 -5.47
C SER A 143 -8.54 -4.74 -5.04
N PRO A 144 -9.35 -3.83 -4.51
CA PRO A 144 -10.76 -4.09 -4.24
C PRO A 144 -11.50 -4.68 -5.44
N LEU A 145 -11.10 -4.27 -6.64
CA LEU A 145 -11.71 -4.73 -7.90
C LEU A 145 -11.27 -6.14 -8.31
N THR A 146 -10.06 -6.56 -7.96
CA THR A 146 -9.56 -7.91 -8.31
C THR A 146 -9.92 -8.97 -7.28
N GLU A 147 -9.92 -8.60 -6.01
CA GLU A 147 -10.17 -9.51 -4.88
C GLU A 147 -11.19 -8.91 -3.90
N PRO A 148 -12.45 -8.70 -4.34
CA PRO A 148 -13.45 -8.00 -3.55
C PRO A 148 -13.74 -8.66 -2.19
N ASN A 149 -13.66 -9.99 -2.09
CA ASN A 149 -13.89 -10.68 -0.83
C ASN A 149 -12.83 -10.35 0.23
N ARG A 150 -11.56 -10.29 -0.14
CA ARG A 150 -10.48 -9.88 0.78
C ARG A 150 -10.68 -8.43 1.24
N PHE A 151 -11.11 -7.54 0.33
CA PHE A 151 -11.43 -6.17 0.67
C PHE A 151 -12.57 -6.09 1.70
N LEU A 152 -13.66 -6.80 1.45
CA LEU A 152 -14.82 -6.85 2.35
C LEU A 152 -14.50 -7.42 3.73
N ASN A 153 -13.61 -8.41 3.79
CA ASN A 153 -13.12 -9.00 5.03
C ASN A 153 -12.05 -8.14 5.74
N LYS A 154 -11.68 -7.00 5.15
CA LYS A 154 -10.58 -6.14 5.64
C LYS A 154 -9.22 -6.83 5.73
N GLU A 155 -8.99 -7.81 4.86
CA GLU A 155 -7.73 -8.55 4.75
C GLU A 155 -6.71 -7.76 3.90
N TYR A 156 -6.51 -6.49 4.22
CA TYR A 156 -5.59 -5.60 3.52
C TYR A 156 -4.93 -4.62 4.47
N PHE A 157 -3.92 -3.94 3.95
CA PHE A 157 -3.10 -3.05 4.74
C PHE A 157 -2.92 -1.70 4.05
N LEU A 158 -3.19 -0.64 4.78
CA LEU A 158 -2.80 0.69 4.36
C LEU A 158 -1.39 0.99 4.88
N THR A 159 -0.54 1.53 4.04
CA THR A 159 0.76 2.06 4.44
C THR A 159 0.59 3.19 5.46
N ALA A 160 1.67 3.57 6.15
CA ALA A 160 1.62 4.70 7.08
C ALA A 160 1.18 5.99 6.36
N GLN A 161 1.66 6.22 5.14
CA GLN A 161 1.29 7.37 4.32
C GLN A 161 -0.19 7.35 3.94
N GLN A 162 -0.71 6.22 3.47
CA GLN A 162 -2.13 6.07 3.13
C GLN A 162 -3.04 6.31 4.35
N ARG A 163 -2.67 5.80 5.53
CA ARG A 163 -3.43 6.04 6.76
C ARG A 163 -3.43 7.50 7.17
N ASP A 164 -2.31 8.18 6.98
CA ASP A 164 -2.22 9.60 7.31
C ASP A 164 -3.08 10.45 6.37
N ILE A 165 -3.01 10.21 5.06
CA ILE A 165 -3.87 10.86 4.07
C ILE A 165 -5.35 10.62 4.39
N LYS A 166 -5.74 9.36 4.61
CA LYS A 166 -7.11 9.02 5.02
C LYS A 166 -7.56 9.80 6.26
N ARG A 167 -6.71 9.86 7.28
CA ARG A 167 -7.04 10.57 8.54
C ARG A 167 -7.26 12.06 8.28
N GLN A 168 -6.41 12.70 7.47
CA GLN A 168 -6.53 14.12 7.15
C GLN A 168 -7.82 14.39 6.38
N ILE A 169 -8.12 13.63 5.33
CA ILE A 169 -9.35 13.77 4.53
C ILE A 169 -10.59 13.59 5.42
N LEU A 170 -10.66 12.49 6.18
CA LEU A 170 -11.82 12.22 7.04
C LEU A 170 -12.02 13.28 8.13
N LYS A 171 -10.93 13.81 8.69
CA LYS A 171 -11.00 14.89 9.68
C LYS A 171 -11.62 16.14 9.05
N LYS A 172 -11.12 16.56 7.88
CA LYS A 172 -11.63 17.74 7.18
C LYS A 172 -13.10 17.59 6.78
N ILE A 173 -13.50 16.46 6.21
CA ILE A 173 -14.90 16.19 5.86
C ILE A 173 -15.79 16.26 7.12
N CYS A 174 -15.31 15.75 8.25
CA CYS A 174 -16.07 15.81 9.50
C CYS A 174 -16.24 17.25 10.04
N GLU A 175 -15.23 18.11 9.85
CA GLU A 175 -15.23 19.49 10.32
C GLU A 175 -16.02 20.42 9.40
N GLU A 176 -15.85 20.29 8.09
CA GLU A 176 -16.37 21.26 7.10
C GLU A 176 -17.57 20.74 6.30
N GLN A 177 -17.76 19.43 6.22
CA GLN A 177 -18.78 18.72 5.42
C GLN A 177 -18.76 19.02 3.92
N THR A 178 -17.74 19.74 3.44
CA THR A 178 -17.53 20.17 2.07
C THR A 178 -16.05 20.03 1.72
N GLY A 179 -15.69 20.28 0.46
CA GLY A 179 -14.31 20.44 0.02
C GLY A 179 -13.87 19.46 -1.05
N TYR A 180 -12.79 19.84 -1.70
CA TYR A 180 -12.16 19.06 -2.75
C TYR A 180 -10.85 18.45 -2.25
N PHE A 181 -10.70 17.16 -2.47
CA PHE A 181 -9.51 16.39 -2.07
C PHE A 181 -8.99 15.62 -3.27
N SER A 182 -7.70 15.63 -3.48
CA SER A 182 -7.07 14.83 -4.51
C SER A 182 -5.84 14.11 -3.96
N PHE A 183 -5.70 12.84 -4.27
CA PHE A 183 -4.45 12.16 -4.06
C PHE A 183 -3.98 11.47 -5.35
N SER A 184 -2.73 11.72 -5.65
CA SER A 184 -2.07 11.18 -6.83
C SER A 184 -0.93 10.26 -6.46
N GLY A 185 -0.51 9.44 -7.39
CA GLY A 185 0.64 8.56 -7.20
C GLY A 185 0.85 7.68 -8.41
N LEU A 186 2.05 7.12 -8.52
CA LEU A 186 2.39 6.21 -9.59
C LEU A 186 1.55 4.92 -9.54
N PRO A 187 1.45 4.19 -10.65
CA PRO A 187 0.81 2.88 -10.66
C PRO A 187 1.34 1.98 -9.56
N GLY A 188 0.44 1.23 -8.93
CA GLY A 188 0.81 0.33 -7.85
C GLY A 188 1.05 0.97 -6.48
N THR A 189 0.79 2.26 -6.29
CA THR A 189 0.85 2.90 -4.96
C THR A 189 -0.40 2.65 -4.10
N GLY A 190 -1.43 1.99 -4.65
CA GLY A 190 -2.64 1.61 -3.93
C GLY A 190 -3.68 2.73 -3.83
N LYS A 191 -3.77 3.61 -4.83
CA LYS A 191 -4.76 4.69 -4.92
C LYS A 191 -6.19 4.18 -4.77
N THR A 192 -6.60 3.25 -5.63
CA THR A 192 -7.93 2.62 -5.59
C THR A 192 -8.23 2.00 -4.21
N LEU A 193 -7.25 1.31 -3.60
CA LEU A 193 -7.43 0.73 -2.27
C LEU A 193 -7.71 1.81 -1.22
N LEU A 194 -6.94 2.91 -1.25
CA LEU A 194 -7.13 4.03 -0.32
C LEU A 194 -8.49 4.68 -0.52
N LEU A 195 -8.89 4.92 -1.77
CA LEU A 195 -10.18 5.54 -2.10
C LEU A 195 -11.35 4.71 -1.56
N TYR A 196 -11.34 3.41 -1.84
CA TYR A 196 -12.39 2.48 -1.41
C TYR A 196 -12.41 2.31 0.12
N ASP A 197 -11.25 2.34 0.77
CA ASP A 197 -11.18 2.28 2.24
C ASP A 197 -11.72 3.57 2.90
N ILE A 198 -11.51 4.74 2.27
CA ILE A 198 -12.15 5.99 2.68
C ILE A 198 -13.68 5.88 2.50
N ALA A 199 -14.15 5.40 1.34
CA ALA A 199 -15.57 5.20 1.06
C ALA A 199 -16.23 4.29 2.11
N MET A 200 -15.61 3.15 2.43
CA MET A 200 -16.10 2.26 3.50
C MET A 200 -16.20 2.95 4.86
N LYS A 201 -15.30 3.88 5.16
CA LYS A 201 -15.36 4.61 6.43
C LYS A 201 -16.48 5.63 6.44
N LEU A 202 -16.67 6.38 5.36
CA LEU A 202 -17.74 7.36 5.20
C LEU A 202 -19.11 6.69 5.17
N SER A 203 -19.23 5.54 4.49
CA SER A 203 -20.49 4.80 4.35
C SER A 203 -21.01 4.17 5.65
N ASN A 204 -20.27 4.20 6.75
CA ASN A 204 -20.75 3.66 8.02
C ASN A 204 -22.04 4.33 8.51
N ARG A 205 -22.28 5.57 8.15
CA ARG A 205 -23.44 6.37 8.60
C ARG A 205 -24.29 6.96 7.48
N GLN A 206 -23.71 7.16 6.30
CA GLN A 206 -24.30 7.93 5.21
C GLN A 206 -24.09 7.23 3.87
N GLN A 207 -24.93 7.55 2.89
CA GLN A 207 -24.78 7.07 1.53
C GLN A 207 -23.60 7.77 0.86
N VAL A 208 -22.77 7.03 0.14
CA VAL A 208 -21.65 7.57 -0.65
C VAL A 208 -21.67 6.98 -2.05
N CYS A 209 -21.09 7.70 -3.01
CA CYS A 209 -20.98 7.28 -4.39
C CYS A 209 -19.51 7.10 -4.77
N ILE A 210 -19.17 6.02 -5.44
CA ILE A 210 -17.88 5.82 -6.11
C ILE A 210 -18.13 5.86 -7.61
N ILE A 211 -17.52 6.82 -8.29
CA ILE A 211 -17.51 6.94 -9.74
C ILE A 211 -16.15 6.41 -10.21
N HIS A 212 -16.17 5.39 -11.03
CA HIS A 212 -14.96 4.85 -11.64
C HIS A 212 -14.88 5.26 -13.10
N CYS A 213 -13.75 5.84 -13.47
CA CYS A 213 -13.49 6.24 -14.84
C CYS A 213 -12.74 5.12 -15.57
N GLY A 214 -13.22 4.78 -16.77
CA GLY A 214 -12.71 3.66 -17.54
C GLY A 214 -13.42 2.32 -17.27
N GLU A 215 -12.79 1.22 -17.66
CA GLU A 215 -13.38 -0.11 -17.54
C GLU A 215 -13.26 -0.68 -16.12
N ALA A 216 -14.34 -0.76 -15.41
CA ALA A 216 -14.39 -1.31 -14.05
C ALA A 216 -14.55 -2.84 -13.97
N GLY A 217 -14.99 -3.44 -15.03
CA GLY A 217 -15.25 -4.88 -15.11
C GLY A 217 -16.42 -5.39 -14.24
N LYS A 218 -16.82 -6.64 -14.45
CA LYS A 218 -17.94 -7.31 -13.73
C LYS A 218 -17.75 -7.45 -12.20
N LYS A 219 -16.59 -7.09 -11.67
CA LYS A 219 -16.24 -7.32 -10.26
C LYS A 219 -16.90 -6.33 -9.29
N TRP A 220 -17.43 -5.23 -9.78
CA TRP A 220 -18.26 -4.30 -8.99
C TRP A 220 -19.51 -4.94 -8.42
N GLU A 221 -20.11 -5.87 -9.14
CA GLU A 221 -21.35 -6.52 -8.70
C GLU A 221 -21.22 -7.15 -7.31
N ILE A 222 -20.04 -7.71 -7.00
CA ILE A 222 -19.80 -8.34 -5.70
C ILE A 222 -19.73 -7.28 -4.61
N LEU A 223 -19.06 -6.16 -4.87
CA LEU A 223 -18.95 -5.05 -3.93
C LEU A 223 -20.31 -4.38 -3.71
N HIS A 224 -21.03 -4.08 -4.77
CA HIS A 224 -22.35 -3.44 -4.70
C HIS A 224 -23.38 -4.29 -3.91
N LYS A 225 -23.37 -5.60 -4.09
CA LYS A 225 -24.28 -6.50 -3.33
C LYS A 225 -24.00 -6.52 -1.82
N ARG A 226 -22.78 -6.24 -1.42
CA ARG A 226 -22.34 -6.34 -0.01
C ARG A 226 -22.24 -4.99 0.70
N LEU A 227 -21.98 -3.92 -0.03
CA LEU A 227 -21.80 -2.56 0.49
C LEU A 227 -23.06 -1.73 0.22
N GLN A 228 -24.09 -1.91 1.05
CA GLN A 228 -25.43 -1.33 0.86
C GLN A 228 -25.49 0.21 0.87
N ARG A 229 -24.44 0.91 1.37
CA ARG A 229 -24.38 2.36 1.42
C ARG A 229 -23.29 2.94 0.51
N ILE A 230 -22.83 2.14 -0.44
CA ILE A 230 -21.91 2.59 -1.47
C ILE A 230 -22.48 2.22 -2.82
N ASP A 231 -22.82 3.23 -3.59
CA ASP A 231 -23.21 3.05 -4.98
C ASP A 231 -22.01 3.19 -5.90
N PHE A 232 -21.94 2.32 -6.88
CA PHE A 232 -20.84 2.26 -7.84
C PHE A 232 -21.37 2.69 -9.20
N LEU A 233 -20.80 3.74 -9.75
CA LEU A 233 -21.19 4.32 -11.02
C LEU A 233 -20.01 4.31 -11.99
N SER A 234 -20.32 4.20 -13.27
CA SER A 234 -19.40 4.53 -14.36
C SER A 234 -19.48 6.02 -14.68
N ASP A 235 -18.38 6.61 -15.13
CA ASP A 235 -18.34 8.00 -15.62
C ASP A 235 -19.34 8.26 -16.76
N ASN A 236 -19.71 7.25 -17.55
CA ASN A 236 -20.73 7.36 -18.60
C ASN A 236 -22.15 7.58 -18.04
N GLN A 237 -22.41 7.26 -16.79
CA GLN A 237 -23.70 7.47 -16.15
C GLN A 237 -23.91 8.93 -15.70
N LEU A 238 -22.85 9.73 -15.65
CA LEU A 238 -22.95 11.18 -15.39
C LEU A 238 -23.70 11.94 -16.50
N GLU A 239 -23.77 11.39 -17.69
CA GLU A 239 -24.50 11.99 -18.83
C GLU A 239 -25.99 11.66 -18.85
N THR A 240 -26.43 10.74 -18.00
CA THR A 240 -27.84 10.35 -17.86
C THR A 240 -28.46 11.09 -16.66
N GLN A 241 -29.81 11.16 -16.59
CA GLN A 241 -30.56 11.82 -15.50
C GLN A 241 -30.32 11.17 -14.13
N PHE A 242 -29.09 11.29 -13.61
CA PHE A 242 -28.68 10.77 -12.33
C PHE A 242 -28.53 11.94 -11.35
N SER A 243 -29.10 11.81 -10.13
CA SER A 243 -28.95 12.82 -9.09
C SER A 243 -27.87 12.39 -8.08
N LEU A 244 -27.03 13.31 -7.68
CA LEU A 244 -26.03 13.10 -6.63
C LEU A 244 -26.51 13.61 -5.25
N GLU A 245 -27.74 14.10 -5.15
CA GLU A 245 -28.29 14.75 -3.95
C GLU A 245 -28.35 13.85 -2.72
N ASP A 246 -28.53 12.56 -2.91
CA ASP A 246 -28.64 11.57 -1.82
C ASP A 246 -27.29 11.17 -1.20
N TYR A 247 -26.18 11.57 -1.83
CA TYR A 247 -24.85 11.16 -1.37
C TYR A 247 -24.20 12.24 -0.49
N HIS A 248 -23.64 11.79 0.60
CA HIS A 248 -22.85 12.65 1.52
C HIS A 248 -21.47 12.99 0.99
N ALA A 249 -20.88 12.10 0.23
CA ALA A 249 -19.57 12.28 -0.39
C ALA A 249 -19.49 11.54 -1.73
N ILE A 250 -18.73 12.08 -2.64
CA ILE A 250 -18.48 11.54 -3.97
C ILE A 250 -17.01 11.19 -4.08
N LEU A 251 -16.70 10.00 -4.51
CA LEU A 251 -15.34 9.53 -4.69
C LEU A 251 -15.13 9.15 -6.16
N VAL A 252 -14.07 9.67 -6.76
CA VAL A 252 -13.77 9.46 -8.19
C VAL A 252 -12.47 8.71 -8.33
N ASP A 253 -12.54 7.50 -8.84
CA ASP A 253 -11.34 6.68 -9.13
C ASP A 253 -10.92 6.86 -10.58
N GLU A 254 -9.60 6.88 -10.81
CA GLU A 254 -8.95 7.16 -12.10
C GLU A 254 -9.43 8.48 -12.72
N ALA A 255 -9.52 9.54 -11.91
CA ALA A 255 -10.10 10.83 -12.29
C ALA A 255 -9.40 11.51 -13.49
N HIS A 256 -8.15 11.16 -13.78
CA HIS A 256 -7.43 11.64 -14.97
C HIS A 256 -8.05 11.16 -16.30
N LEU A 257 -8.90 10.13 -16.26
CA LEU A 257 -9.63 9.63 -17.44
C LEU A 257 -10.95 10.37 -17.69
N LEU A 258 -11.41 11.23 -16.77
CA LEU A 258 -12.60 12.07 -16.98
C LEU A 258 -12.33 13.09 -18.09
N SER A 259 -13.34 13.33 -18.94
CA SER A 259 -13.31 14.54 -19.79
C SER A 259 -13.59 15.80 -18.96
N VAL A 260 -13.17 16.95 -19.47
CA VAL A 260 -13.44 18.25 -18.81
C VAL A 260 -14.94 18.51 -18.69
N GLU A 261 -15.72 18.11 -19.71
CA GLU A 261 -17.18 18.23 -19.72
C GLU A 261 -17.81 17.41 -18.59
N LYS A 262 -17.41 16.13 -18.46
CA LYS A 262 -17.89 15.25 -17.38
C LYS A 262 -17.48 15.76 -15.99
N LEU A 263 -16.27 16.30 -15.87
CA LEU A 263 -15.82 16.93 -14.63
C LEU A 263 -16.71 18.14 -14.28
N ASN A 264 -17.00 19.02 -15.22
CA ASN A 264 -17.87 20.17 -14.96
C ASN A 264 -19.29 19.73 -14.57
N VAL A 265 -19.86 18.74 -15.27
CA VAL A 265 -21.17 18.15 -14.90
C VAL A 265 -21.14 17.61 -13.47
N LEU A 266 -20.09 16.87 -13.11
CA LEU A 266 -19.91 16.33 -11.76
C LEU A 266 -19.85 17.46 -10.71
N LEU A 267 -19.09 18.53 -10.97
CA LEU A 267 -18.96 19.66 -10.06
C LEU A 267 -20.30 20.40 -9.88
N ASP A 268 -21.03 20.62 -10.97
CA ASP A 268 -22.35 21.27 -10.93
C ASP A 268 -23.37 20.43 -10.14
N MET A 269 -23.36 19.10 -10.33
CA MET A 269 -24.26 18.16 -9.63
C MET A 269 -23.89 17.91 -8.17
N SER A 270 -22.63 18.11 -7.82
CA SER A 270 -22.16 17.83 -6.46
C SER A 270 -22.51 18.92 -5.45
N GLU A 271 -22.84 20.12 -5.92
CA GLU A 271 -23.06 21.31 -5.08
C GLU A 271 -21.89 21.49 -4.07
N ASP A 272 -22.21 21.58 -2.75
CA ASP A 272 -21.23 21.74 -1.69
C ASP A 272 -20.71 20.41 -1.10
N ARG A 273 -20.99 19.28 -1.72
CA ARG A 273 -20.58 17.95 -1.18
C ARG A 273 -19.10 17.70 -1.36
N PRO A 274 -18.45 17.04 -0.41
CA PRO A 274 -17.04 16.69 -0.55
C PRO A 274 -16.81 15.74 -1.71
N ILE A 275 -15.83 16.07 -2.56
CA ILE A 275 -15.37 15.21 -3.66
C ILE A 275 -13.93 14.81 -3.40
N ILE A 276 -13.67 13.50 -3.54
CA ILE A 276 -12.35 12.92 -3.37
C ILE A 276 -11.90 12.29 -4.68
N PHE A 277 -10.84 12.83 -5.28
CA PHE A 277 -10.28 12.35 -6.53
C PHE A 277 -9.06 11.47 -6.29
N SER A 278 -9.01 10.33 -6.97
CA SER A 278 -7.84 9.47 -7.11
C SER A 278 -7.35 9.57 -8.55
N SER A 279 -6.11 9.97 -8.75
CA SER A 279 -5.58 10.19 -10.10
C SER A 279 -4.17 9.65 -10.26
N ASP A 280 -3.82 9.29 -11.49
CA ASP A 280 -2.45 9.05 -11.89
C ASP A 280 -1.89 10.33 -12.52
N SER A 281 -0.94 10.97 -11.84
CA SER A 281 -0.38 12.24 -12.32
C SER A 281 0.70 12.09 -13.37
N GLU A 282 1.19 10.87 -13.58
CA GLU A 282 2.38 10.60 -14.41
C GLU A 282 2.11 9.61 -15.54
N GLU A 283 0.94 8.98 -15.59
CA GLU A 283 0.52 8.09 -16.68
C GLU A 283 -0.50 8.79 -17.59
N MET A 284 0.00 9.57 -18.49
CA MET A 284 -0.77 9.97 -19.67
C MET A 284 -0.63 8.85 -20.71
N ILE A 285 -1.61 7.95 -20.75
CA ILE A 285 -1.58 6.75 -21.60
C ILE A 285 -1.94 7.09 -23.06
N SER A 286 -2.64 8.20 -23.29
CA SER A 286 -3.04 8.59 -24.63
C SER A 286 -2.86 10.08 -24.91
N PRO A 287 -2.63 10.47 -26.19
CA PRO A 287 -2.62 11.87 -26.59
C PRO A 287 -3.92 12.62 -26.27
N LYS A 288 -5.06 11.91 -26.18
CA LYS A 288 -6.35 12.49 -25.83
C LYS A 288 -6.43 12.93 -24.36
N GLU A 289 -5.75 12.22 -23.47
CA GLU A 289 -5.66 12.59 -22.04
C GLU A 289 -4.81 13.83 -21.85
N ILE A 290 -3.78 14.01 -22.65
CA ILE A 290 -2.94 15.23 -22.66
C ILE A 290 -3.76 16.44 -23.10
N ASP A 291 -4.63 16.27 -24.12
CA ASP A 291 -5.43 17.35 -24.68
C ASP A 291 -6.63 17.75 -23.82
N GLN A 292 -7.10 16.86 -22.94
CA GLN A 292 -8.34 17.10 -22.16
C GLN A 292 -8.19 18.08 -21.01
N SER A 293 -6.97 18.47 -20.63
CA SER A 293 -6.68 19.44 -19.54
C SER A 293 -7.47 19.23 -18.22
N THR A 294 -8.01 18.02 -18.02
CA THR A 294 -8.84 17.68 -16.85
C THR A 294 -8.04 17.85 -15.56
N MET A 295 -6.79 17.40 -15.53
CA MET A 295 -5.92 17.55 -14.36
C MET A 295 -5.68 19.03 -14.03
N LYS A 296 -5.44 19.85 -15.06
CA LYS A 296 -5.29 21.30 -14.88
C LYS A 296 -6.57 21.93 -14.34
N ARG A 297 -7.73 21.53 -14.87
CA ARG A 297 -9.04 22.01 -14.39
C ARG A 297 -9.28 21.58 -12.93
N MET A 298 -8.86 20.38 -12.55
CA MET A 298 -8.93 19.93 -11.14
C MET A 298 -8.03 20.77 -10.23
N GLU A 299 -6.82 21.11 -10.66
CA GLU A 299 -5.89 21.95 -9.89
C GLU A 299 -6.42 23.37 -9.65
N GLU A 300 -7.32 23.87 -10.52
CA GLU A 300 -7.98 25.16 -10.38
C GLU A 300 -9.15 25.15 -9.38
N LEU A 301 -9.53 23.99 -8.82
CA LEU A 301 -10.63 23.92 -7.86
C LEU A 301 -10.32 24.70 -6.58
N PRO A 302 -11.29 25.45 -6.05
CA PRO A 302 -11.08 26.28 -4.85
C PRO A 302 -10.77 25.40 -3.65
N ASN A 303 -9.70 25.74 -2.93
CA ASN A 303 -9.28 25.06 -1.70
C ASN A 303 -9.02 23.53 -1.87
N LEU A 304 -8.65 23.08 -3.07
CA LEU A 304 -8.28 21.70 -3.31
C LEU A 304 -7.10 21.28 -2.40
N GLN A 305 -7.31 20.26 -1.60
CA GLN A 305 -6.25 19.63 -0.81
C GLN A 305 -5.63 18.49 -1.57
N THR A 306 -4.34 18.62 -1.90
CA THR A 306 -3.62 17.63 -2.68
C THR A 306 -2.67 16.80 -1.82
N PHE A 307 -2.63 15.50 -2.06
CA PHE A 307 -1.73 14.55 -1.40
C PHE A 307 -1.00 13.74 -2.47
N ARG A 308 0.21 13.30 -2.17
CA ARG A 308 1.00 12.47 -3.09
C ARG A 308 1.40 11.15 -2.44
N LEU A 309 1.04 10.04 -3.07
CA LEU A 309 1.48 8.70 -2.69
C LEU A 309 2.83 8.40 -3.34
N THR A 310 3.86 8.19 -2.53
CA THR A 310 5.24 7.97 -3.01
C THR A 310 5.70 6.53 -2.88
N ASN A 311 5.02 5.73 -2.05
CA ASN A 311 5.41 4.35 -1.79
C ASN A 311 4.79 3.42 -2.83
N ARG A 312 5.60 2.93 -3.76
CA ARG A 312 5.18 1.89 -4.71
C ARG A 312 5.11 0.55 -3.99
N ILE A 313 3.96 -0.06 -4.03
CA ILE A 313 3.70 -1.32 -3.36
C ILE A 313 3.72 -2.49 -4.37
N ARG A 314 3.31 -2.29 -5.62
CA ARG A 314 3.06 -3.35 -6.62
C ARG A 314 4.19 -3.63 -7.61
N THR A 315 5.21 -2.81 -7.69
CA THR A 315 6.30 -3.00 -8.64
C THR A 315 7.59 -3.34 -7.92
N ASN A 316 8.35 -4.32 -8.42
CA ASN A 316 9.69 -4.58 -7.90
C ASN A 316 10.63 -3.38 -8.20
N ALA A 317 11.75 -3.32 -7.51
CA ALA A 317 12.67 -2.19 -7.62
C ALA A 317 13.22 -2.03 -9.06
N GLU A 318 13.48 -3.15 -9.73
CA GLU A 318 13.99 -3.19 -11.10
C GLU A 318 12.95 -2.66 -12.10
N LEU A 319 11.73 -3.20 -12.09
CA LEU A 319 10.65 -2.76 -12.96
C LEU A 319 10.30 -1.29 -12.69
N SER A 320 10.29 -0.89 -11.42
CA SER A 320 10.07 0.51 -11.03
C SER A 320 11.14 1.43 -11.60
N SER A 321 12.43 1.05 -11.51
CA SER A 321 13.53 1.82 -12.06
C SER A 321 13.49 1.85 -13.59
N PHE A 322 13.14 0.72 -14.23
CA PHE A 322 12.96 0.65 -15.67
C PHE A 322 11.89 1.62 -16.14
N ILE A 323 10.70 1.60 -15.54
CA ILE A 323 9.59 2.50 -15.87
C ILE A 323 10.02 3.97 -15.68
N GLN A 324 10.71 4.29 -14.56
CA GLN A 324 11.18 5.65 -14.31
C GLN A 324 12.16 6.12 -15.39
N ASN A 325 13.11 5.26 -15.78
CA ASN A 325 14.07 5.60 -16.85
C ASN A 325 13.35 5.78 -18.19
N MET A 326 12.43 4.88 -18.52
CA MET A 326 11.66 4.94 -19.76
C MET A 326 10.81 6.23 -19.85
N MET A 327 10.23 6.66 -18.74
CA MET A 327 9.40 7.86 -18.65
C MET A 327 10.18 9.13 -18.31
N HIS A 328 11.51 9.08 -18.27
CA HIS A 328 12.39 10.19 -17.88
C HIS A 328 12.08 10.82 -16.52
N LEU A 329 11.57 10.02 -15.59
CA LEU A 329 11.24 10.47 -14.24
C LEU A 329 12.48 10.52 -13.35
N PRO A 330 12.52 11.37 -12.28
CA PRO A 330 13.64 11.42 -11.35
C PRO A 330 13.91 10.06 -10.68
N VAL A 331 15.09 9.49 -10.89
CA VAL A 331 15.50 8.21 -10.32
C VAL A 331 16.31 8.43 -9.05
N ARG A 332 15.89 7.84 -7.93
CA ARG A 332 16.62 7.96 -6.64
C ARG A 332 17.88 7.11 -6.55
N LYS A 333 17.97 6.03 -7.36
CA LYS A 333 19.16 5.19 -7.52
C LYS A 333 19.30 4.86 -8.99
N ASN A 334 20.44 5.17 -9.58
CA ASN A 334 20.75 4.76 -10.95
C ASN A 334 20.96 3.25 -10.98
N GLN A 335 19.93 2.52 -11.38
CA GLN A 335 20.04 1.14 -11.82
C GLN A 335 20.05 1.18 -13.33
N ASN A 336 21.19 0.85 -13.95
CA ASN A 336 21.38 0.90 -15.39
C ASN A 336 21.21 -0.47 -16.07
N GLU A 337 21.03 -1.54 -15.27
CA GLU A 337 20.85 -2.89 -15.76
C GLU A 337 19.50 -3.45 -15.30
N PHE A 338 18.77 -4.02 -16.24
CA PHE A 338 17.42 -4.56 -16.05
C PHE A 338 17.37 -6.01 -16.60
N PRO A 339 18.04 -6.97 -15.95
CA PRO A 339 18.22 -8.33 -16.48
C PRO A 339 16.90 -9.11 -16.63
N HIS A 340 15.84 -8.73 -15.89
CA HIS A 340 14.53 -9.38 -15.94
C HIS A 340 13.49 -8.58 -16.74
N VAL A 341 13.89 -7.51 -17.41
CA VAL A 341 13.01 -6.71 -18.27
C VAL A 341 13.51 -6.79 -19.71
N SER A 342 12.66 -7.30 -20.60
CA SER A 342 12.95 -7.37 -22.03
C SER A 342 11.98 -6.47 -22.81
N VAL A 343 12.52 -5.67 -23.72
CA VAL A 343 11.74 -4.88 -24.68
C VAL A 343 11.91 -5.51 -26.04
N VAL A 344 10.80 -5.93 -26.62
CA VAL A 344 10.78 -6.59 -27.93
C VAL A 344 9.94 -5.76 -28.89
N TYR A 345 10.47 -5.52 -30.07
CA TYR A 345 9.79 -4.76 -31.11
C TYR A 345 9.23 -5.72 -32.16
N ALA A 346 8.02 -5.42 -32.61
CA ALA A 346 7.40 -6.09 -33.76
C ALA A 346 7.24 -5.10 -34.91
N ASN A 347 7.46 -5.54 -36.12
CA ASN A 347 7.35 -4.69 -37.31
C ASN A 347 5.88 -4.52 -37.77
N ASP A 348 5.04 -5.48 -37.44
CA ASP A 348 3.60 -5.46 -37.73
C ASP A 348 2.78 -6.22 -36.67
N ALA A 349 1.46 -6.12 -36.79
CA ALA A 349 0.54 -6.75 -35.83
C ALA A 349 0.63 -8.29 -35.84
N LYS A 350 0.93 -8.90 -36.97
CA LYS A 350 1.03 -10.36 -37.09
C LYS A 350 2.28 -10.91 -36.40
N GLU A 351 3.39 -10.19 -36.52
CA GLU A 351 4.62 -10.50 -35.78
C GLU A 351 4.40 -10.30 -34.27
N ALA A 352 3.72 -9.22 -33.88
CA ALA A 352 3.36 -8.97 -32.48
C ALA A 352 2.52 -10.12 -31.89
N ASP A 353 1.48 -10.58 -32.60
CA ASP A 353 0.65 -11.71 -32.17
C ASP A 353 1.46 -13.00 -32.03
N THR A 354 2.40 -13.24 -32.94
CA THR A 354 3.27 -14.42 -32.88
C THR A 354 4.18 -14.36 -31.66
N LEU A 355 4.81 -13.22 -31.39
CA LEU A 355 5.66 -13.00 -30.21
C LEU A 355 4.86 -13.17 -28.91
N VAL A 356 3.65 -12.60 -28.84
CA VAL A 356 2.77 -12.77 -27.68
C VAL A 356 2.47 -14.26 -27.43
N GLN A 357 2.10 -15.02 -28.48
CA GLN A 357 1.83 -16.44 -28.34
C GLN A 357 3.05 -17.23 -27.86
N ASP A 358 4.24 -16.89 -28.35
CA ASP A 358 5.47 -17.55 -27.94
C ASP A 358 5.83 -17.26 -26.49
N TYR A 359 5.66 -16.02 -26.01
CA TYR A 359 5.87 -15.68 -24.62
C TYR A 359 4.82 -16.33 -23.71
N VAL A 360 3.55 -16.40 -24.12
CA VAL A 360 2.50 -17.12 -23.37
C VAL A 360 2.84 -18.61 -23.25
N ARG A 361 3.36 -19.25 -24.32
CA ARG A 361 3.83 -20.66 -24.26
C ARG A 361 5.00 -20.85 -23.29
N GLN A 362 5.83 -19.82 -23.08
CA GLN A 362 6.92 -19.81 -22.11
C GLN A 362 6.45 -19.52 -20.68
N GLY A 363 5.15 -19.32 -20.46
CA GLY A 363 4.57 -19.09 -19.14
C GLY A 363 4.33 -17.62 -18.77
N TYR A 364 4.56 -16.69 -19.70
CA TYR A 364 4.22 -15.28 -19.48
C TYR A 364 2.72 -15.06 -19.54
N GLN A 365 2.21 -14.13 -18.73
CA GLN A 365 0.82 -13.67 -18.84
C GLN A 365 0.73 -12.51 -19.82
N TYR A 366 -0.19 -12.61 -20.75
CA TYR A 366 -0.49 -11.54 -21.69
C TYR A 366 -1.59 -10.63 -21.11
N PHE A 367 -1.34 -9.33 -21.14
CA PHE A 367 -2.31 -8.30 -20.80
C PHE A 367 -2.54 -7.46 -22.07
N PRO A 368 -3.68 -7.69 -22.77
CA PRO A 368 -3.99 -6.93 -23.96
C PRO A 368 -4.22 -5.45 -23.61
N GLN A 369 -3.93 -4.56 -24.55
CA GLN A 369 -4.36 -3.18 -24.47
C GLN A 369 -5.90 -3.12 -24.46
N MET A 370 -6.46 -2.12 -23.77
CA MET A 370 -7.89 -1.83 -23.82
C MET A 370 -8.31 -1.55 -25.27
N GLU A 371 -9.44 -2.12 -25.70
CA GLU A 371 -10.00 -1.86 -27.03
C GLU A 371 -10.26 -0.37 -27.19
N GLY A 372 -9.69 0.23 -28.25
CA GLY A 372 -9.88 1.64 -28.60
C GLY A 372 -8.63 2.52 -28.49
N ALA A 373 -7.58 2.08 -27.84
CA ALA A 373 -6.28 2.76 -27.92
C ALA A 373 -5.62 2.43 -29.27
N LYS A 374 -5.36 3.42 -30.11
CA LYS A 374 -4.43 3.23 -31.24
C LYS A 374 -3.10 2.75 -30.67
N PRO A 375 -2.37 1.84 -31.33
CA PRO A 375 -1.15 1.27 -30.79
C PRO A 375 -0.14 2.38 -30.54
N VAL A 376 -0.10 2.87 -29.33
CA VAL A 376 1.08 3.49 -28.76
C VAL A 376 1.79 2.35 -28.07
N SER A 377 3.00 2.09 -28.44
CA SER A 377 3.81 0.92 -28.16
C SER A 377 4.18 0.74 -26.68
N TYR A 378 3.23 0.42 -25.83
CA TYR A 378 3.50 0.06 -24.45
C TYR A 378 2.68 -1.16 -24.04
N THR A 379 3.22 -2.34 -24.30
CA THR A 379 2.73 -3.58 -23.72
C THR A 379 3.19 -3.68 -22.27
N HIS A 380 2.26 -3.74 -21.31
CA HIS A 380 2.58 -4.06 -19.92
C HIS A 380 2.82 -5.56 -19.81
N LEU A 381 4.06 -5.99 -20.03
CA LEU A 381 4.50 -7.32 -19.65
C LEU A 381 4.76 -7.34 -18.13
N ARG A 382 3.89 -8.00 -17.36
CA ARG A 382 4.25 -8.43 -16.01
C ARG A 382 5.07 -9.70 -16.12
N ALA A 383 6.36 -9.59 -15.81
CA ALA A 383 7.15 -10.77 -15.53
C ALA A 383 6.58 -11.48 -14.29
N HIS A 384 6.17 -12.74 -14.40
CA HIS A 384 6.03 -13.62 -13.25
C HIS A 384 7.43 -13.94 -12.76
N GLU A 385 7.74 -13.54 -11.55
CA GLU A 385 8.86 -14.11 -10.83
C GLU A 385 8.50 -15.59 -10.53
N THR A 386 9.05 -16.48 -11.32
CA THR A 386 9.11 -17.88 -10.94
C THR A 386 10.26 -18.06 -9.98
N CYS A 387 9.93 -18.54 -8.77
CA CYS A 387 10.75 -19.12 -7.70
C CYS A 387 11.86 -18.26 -7.13
#